data_0754598f94457d26d0c64b37549496db
#
_entry.id   0754598f94457d26d0c64b37549496db
#
_cell.length_a   1.000
_cell.length_b   1.000
_cell.length_c   1.000
_cell.angle_alpha   90.00
_cell.angle_beta   90.00
_cell.angle_gamma   90.00
#
_symmetry.space_group_name_H-M   'P 1'
#
loop_
_entity.id
_entity.type
_entity.pdbx_description
1 polymer ?
#
loop_
_entity_poly.entity_id
_entity_poly.type
_entity_poly.pdbx_seq_one_letter_code
_entity_poly.pdbx_strand_id
1 'polypeptide(L)'
;MTVTSLLDLRFAADHLDDGRRALLDILADTRAFDGCLGVQVVTDVTDPAHVVAVERWESLEHDDAYRAWRAGPGASGLGAYLEGPPTLTRFTDGASL
;
A
#
# COMPACT_ATOMS: atom_id res chain seq x y z
N MET A 1 -17.89 6.02 -6.60
CA MET A 1 -17.19 4.90 -7.23
C MET A 1 -16.02 4.46 -6.39
N THR A 2 -15.93 3.19 -6.12
CA THR A 2 -14.81 2.65 -5.36
C THR A 2 -13.53 2.68 -6.18
N VAL A 3 -12.40 2.72 -5.45
CA VAL A 3 -11.07 2.77 -6.05
C VAL A 3 -10.27 1.58 -5.52
N THR A 4 -9.53 0.91 -6.41
CA THR A 4 -8.54 -0.08 -6.04
C THR A 4 -7.16 0.51 -6.30
N SER A 5 -6.33 0.60 -5.26
CA SER A 5 -4.98 1.15 -5.35
C SER A 5 -3.98 0.02 -5.18
N LEU A 6 -3.06 -0.10 -6.11
CA LEU A 6 -1.99 -1.09 -6.05
C LEU A 6 -0.70 -0.38 -5.70
N LEU A 7 -0.17 -0.67 -4.52
CA LEU A 7 1.13 -0.17 -4.09
C LEU A 7 2.14 -1.29 -4.28
N ASP A 8 2.94 -1.18 -5.34
CA ASP A 8 3.95 -2.16 -5.72
C ASP A 8 5.26 -1.78 -5.03
N LEU A 9 5.81 -2.70 -4.24
CA LEU A 9 7.05 -2.42 -3.51
C LEU A 9 7.98 -3.63 -3.50
N ARG A 10 9.28 -3.31 -3.39
CA ARG A 10 10.33 -4.32 -3.32
C ARG A 10 11.19 -4.06 -2.09
N PHE A 11 11.27 -5.03 -1.21
CA PHE A 11 12.13 -4.94 -0.04
C PHE A 11 13.60 -5.09 -0.44
N ALA A 12 14.47 -4.33 0.22
CA ALA A 12 15.89 -4.55 0.12
C ALA A 12 16.24 -5.95 0.66
N ALA A 13 17.23 -6.61 0.05
CA ALA A 13 17.53 -8.01 0.35
C ALA A 13 17.89 -8.25 1.82
N ASP A 14 18.54 -7.29 2.46
CA ASP A 14 18.95 -7.37 3.87
C ASP A 14 17.85 -6.90 4.84
N HIS A 15 16.69 -6.47 4.31
CA HIS A 15 15.56 -5.98 5.10
C HIS A 15 14.26 -6.74 4.82
N LEU A 16 14.34 -7.97 4.32
CA LEU A 16 13.14 -8.71 3.92
C LEU A 16 12.21 -8.97 5.13
N ASP A 17 12.73 -9.53 6.20
CA ASP A 17 11.91 -9.88 7.37
C ASP A 17 11.46 -8.65 8.12
N ASP A 18 12.37 -7.71 8.37
CA ASP A 18 12.07 -6.45 9.05
C ASP A 18 11.04 -5.64 8.28
N GLY A 19 11.24 -5.55 6.97
CA GLY A 19 10.37 -4.78 6.09
C GLY A 19 8.95 -5.36 6.01
N ARG A 20 8.84 -6.68 5.92
CA ARG A 20 7.54 -7.35 5.91
C ARG A 20 6.79 -7.10 7.21
N ARG A 21 7.48 -7.17 8.34
CA ARG A 21 6.90 -6.90 9.65
C ARG A 21 6.47 -5.46 9.78
N ALA A 22 7.32 -4.52 9.34
CA ALA A 22 6.98 -3.09 9.33
C ALA A 22 5.76 -2.82 8.45
N LEU A 23 5.67 -3.45 7.28
CA LEU A 23 4.54 -3.28 6.39
C LEU A 23 3.23 -3.72 7.05
N LEU A 24 3.23 -4.85 7.75
CA LEU A 24 2.01 -5.33 8.43
C LEU A 24 1.53 -4.33 9.47
N ASP A 25 2.44 -3.73 10.24
CA ASP A 25 2.09 -2.71 11.23
C ASP A 25 1.54 -1.45 10.56
N ILE A 26 2.18 -1.02 9.47
CA ILE A 26 1.76 0.15 8.70
C ILE A 26 0.35 -0.06 8.14
N LEU A 27 0.06 -1.25 7.63
CA LEU A 27 -1.23 -1.54 7.02
C LEU A 27 -2.37 -1.62 8.05
N ALA A 28 -2.07 -1.84 9.31
CA ALA A 28 -3.08 -1.74 10.36
C ALA A 28 -3.64 -0.31 10.42
N ASP A 29 -2.77 0.69 10.32
CA ASP A 29 -3.19 2.11 10.28
C ASP A 29 -3.93 2.43 8.98
N THR A 30 -3.50 1.84 7.87
CA THR A 30 -4.18 2.01 6.58
C THR A 30 -5.62 1.52 6.67
N ARG A 31 -5.83 0.34 7.26
CA ARG A 31 -7.17 -0.24 7.41
C ARG A 31 -8.08 0.60 8.29
N ALA A 32 -7.51 1.31 9.25
CA ALA A 32 -8.26 2.17 10.16
C ALA A 32 -8.56 3.55 9.59
N PHE A 33 -7.96 3.90 8.45
CA PHE A 33 -8.14 5.22 7.87
C PHE A 33 -9.54 5.35 7.26
N ASP A 34 -10.11 6.55 7.37
CA ASP A 34 -11.45 6.85 6.87
C ASP A 34 -11.56 6.52 5.37
N GLY A 35 -12.56 5.73 5.03
CA GLY A 35 -12.83 5.33 3.66
C GLY A 35 -12.08 4.08 3.20
N CYS A 36 -11.23 3.49 4.02
CA CYS A 36 -10.58 2.24 3.66
C CYS A 36 -11.55 1.07 3.80
N LEU A 37 -11.77 0.34 2.71
CA LEU A 37 -12.65 -0.82 2.66
C LEU A 37 -11.90 -2.12 2.93
N GLY A 38 -10.59 -2.09 2.86
CA GLY A 38 -9.75 -3.26 3.13
C GLY A 38 -8.41 -3.17 2.44
N VAL A 39 -7.47 -3.98 2.92
CA VAL A 39 -6.13 -4.11 2.35
C VAL A 39 -5.75 -5.58 2.33
N GLN A 40 -5.22 -6.03 1.20
CA GLN A 40 -4.66 -7.36 1.06
C GLN A 40 -3.22 -7.24 0.56
N VAL A 41 -2.31 -8.00 1.14
CA VAL A 41 -0.93 -8.09 0.65
C VAL A 41 -0.80 -9.35 -0.17
N VAL A 42 -0.30 -9.21 -1.39
CA VAL A 42 0.02 -10.34 -2.25
C VAL A 42 1.52 -10.35 -2.52
N THR A 43 2.09 -11.55 -2.55
CA THR A 43 3.53 -11.74 -2.72
C THR A 43 3.79 -12.42 -4.06
N ASP A 44 4.81 -11.93 -4.78
CA ASP A 44 5.25 -12.53 -6.03
C ASP A 44 5.69 -13.98 -5.77
N VAL A 45 5.12 -14.93 -6.54
CA VAL A 45 5.41 -16.36 -6.34
C VAL A 45 6.86 -16.72 -6.64
N THR A 46 7.58 -15.86 -7.38
CA THR A 46 8.97 -16.11 -7.76
C THR A 46 9.96 -15.25 -6.97
N ASP A 47 9.48 -14.28 -6.17
CA ASP A 47 10.36 -13.35 -5.46
C ASP A 47 9.68 -12.85 -4.18
N PRO A 48 10.09 -13.37 -3.01
CA PRO A 48 9.47 -12.97 -1.74
C PRO A 48 9.73 -11.51 -1.35
N ALA A 49 10.68 -10.84 -1.99
CA ALA A 49 10.95 -9.42 -1.75
C ALA A 49 10.00 -8.49 -2.52
N HIS A 50 9.26 -9.02 -3.50
CA HIS A 50 8.34 -8.26 -4.31
C HIS A 50 6.91 -8.49 -3.84
N VAL A 51 6.26 -7.45 -3.34
CA VAL A 51 4.89 -7.53 -2.84
C VAL A 51 4.06 -6.37 -3.36
N VAL A 52 2.76 -6.58 -3.40
CA VAL A 52 1.79 -5.54 -3.75
C VAL A 52 0.77 -5.43 -2.62
N ALA A 53 0.57 -4.22 -2.10
CA ALA A 53 -0.54 -3.94 -1.22
C ALA A 53 -1.73 -3.56 -2.10
N VAL A 54 -2.80 -4.35 -2.03
CA VAL A 54 -4.03 -4.11 -2.77
C VAL A 54 -4.99 -3.43 -1.80
N GLU A 55 -5.22 -2.13 -2.01
CA GLU A 55 -6.03 -1.31 -1.12
C GLU A 55 -7.33 -0.96 -1.80
N ARG A 56 -8.43 -1.05 -1.07
CA ARG A 56 -9.73 -0.65 -1.58
C ARG A 56 -10.24 0.54 -0.80
N TRP A 57 -10.73 1.55 -1.53
CA TRP A 57 -11.21 2.82 -0.97
C TRP A 57 -12.61 3.14 -1.43
N GLU A 58 -13.39 3.78 -0.58
CA GLU A 58 -14.75 4.19 -0.92
C GLU A 58 -14.80 5.15 -2.10
N SER A 59 -13.77 6.01 -2.23
CA SER A 59 -13.68 7.00 -3.30
C SER A 59 -12.25 7.40 -3.54
N LEU A 60 -12.00 8.09 -4.65
CA LEU A 60 -10.69 8.66 -4.94
C LEU A 60 -10.31 9.73 -3.92
N GLU A 61 -11.28 10.49 -3.45
CA GLU A 61 -11.05 11.53 -2.43
C GLU A 61 -10.56 10.95 -1.12
N HIS A 62 -11.06 9.79 -0.72
CA HIS A 62 -10.59 9.10 0.49
C HIS A 62 -9.14 8.63 0.31
N ASP A 63 -8.81 8.06 -0.85
CA ASP A 63 -7.43 7.66 -1.14
C ASP A 63 -6.51 8.87 -1.21
N ASP A 64 -6.93 9.97 -1.84
CA ASP A 64 -6.15 11.20 -1.88
C ASP A 64 -5.85 11.73 -0.48
N ALA A 65 -6.84 11.72 0.40
CA ALA A 65 -6.68 12.14 1.80
C ALA A 65 -5.67 11.26 2.53
N TYR A 66 -5.74 9.95 2.30
CA TYR A 66 -4.78 9.01 2.87
C TYR A 66 -3.36 9.27 2.38
N ARG A 67 -3.17 9.47 1.06
CA ARG A 67 -1.84 9.77 0.51
C ARG A 67 -1.28 11.07 1.07
N ALA A 68 -2.11 12.10 1.21
CA ALA A 68 -1.69 13.37 1.81
C ALA A 68 -1.25 13.19 3.27
N TRP A 69 -1.97 12.36 4.01
CA TRP A 69 -1.61 12.06 5.40
C TRP A 69 -0.27 11.33 5.47
N ARG A 70 -0.05 10.31 4.63
CA ARG A 70 1.21 9.55 4.58
C ARG A 70 2.39 10.41 4.11
N ALA A 71 2.14 11.44 3.31
CA ALA A 71 3.17 12.37 2.86
C ALA A 71 3.56 13.39 3.93
N GLY A 72 2.81 13.46 5.02
CA GLY A 72 2.99 14.43 6.10
C GLY A 72 2.93 13.80 7.48
N PRO A 73 1.89 14.13 8.29
CA PRO A 73 1.84 13.70 9.69
C PRO A 73 1.89 12.19 9.90
N GLY A 74 1.42 11.40 8.94
CA GLY A 74 1.36 9.94 9.03
C GLY A 74 2.51 9.23 8.32
N ALA A 75 3.63 9.89 8.07
CA ALA A 75 4.78 9.25 7.42
C ALA A 75 5.18 7.98 8.17
N SER A 76 5.32 6.88 7.42
CA SER A 76 5.48 5.55 8.02
C SER A 76 6.92 5.08 8.17
N GLY A 77 7.85 5.70 7.43
CA GLY A 77 9.25 5.25 7.40
C GLY A 77 9.48 3.97 6.60
N LEU A 78 8.49 3.48 5.88
CA LEU A 78 8.59 2.24 5.09
C LEU A 78 9.74 2.27 4.09
N GLY A 79 10.05 3.44 3.53
CA GLY A 79 11.12 3.59 2.54
C GLY A 79 12.48 3.09 3.00
N ALA A 80 12.74 3.08 4.30
CA ALA A 80 14.02 2.60 4.85
C ALA A 80 14.25 1.10 4.59
N TYR A 81 13.18 0.35 4.33
CA TYR A 81 13.23 -1.09 4.10
C TYR A 81 13.18 -1.46 2.62
N LEU A 82 13.00 -0.48 1.73
CA LEU A 82 12.74 -0.73 0.32
C LEU A 82 13.99 -0.52 -0.53
N GLU A 83 14.06 -1.26 -1.64
CA GLU A 83 15.13 -1.14 -2.63
C GLU A 83 15.04 0.14 -3.45
N GLY A 84 13.86 0.77 -3.48
CA GLY A 84 13.61 2.02 -4.17
C GLY A 84 12.21 2.51 -3.85
N PRO A 85 11.79 3.65 -4.42
CA PRO A 85 10.45 4.15 -4.15
C PRO A 85 9.38 3.18 -4.65
N PRO A 86 8.28 3.02 -3.91
CA PRO A 86 7.17 2.19 -4.36
C PRO A 86 6.46 2.84 -5.55
N THR A 87 5.76 2.02 -6.34
CA THR A 87 4.96 2.49 -7.46
C THR A 87 3.49 2.36 -7.09
N LEU A 88 2.75 3.47 -7.20
CA LEU A 88 1.32 3.49 -6.94
C LEU A 88 0.56 3.54 -8.27
N THR A 89 -0.38 2.61 -8.46
CA THR A 89 -1.31 2.62 -9.57
C THR A 89 -2.72 2.54 -9.01
N ARG A 90 -3.61 3.41 -9.49
CA ARG A 90 -4.98 3.47 -8.98
C ARG A 90 -5.98 3.20 -10.09
N PHE A 91 -6.99 2.42 -9.76
CA PHE A 91 -8.04 2.01 -10.69
C PHE A 91 -9.40 2.35 -10.10
N THR A 92 -10.33 2.80 -10.94
CA THR A 92 -11.72 2.92 -10.51
C THR A 92 -12.43 1.60 -10.76
N ASP A 93 -13.20 1.15 -9.77
CA ASP A 93 -14.03 -0.03 -9.91
C ASP A 93 -15.35 0.33 -10.59
N GLY A 94 -16.03 -0.69 -11.10
CA GLY A 94 -17.42 -0.55 -11.54
C GLY A 94 -17.61 -0.17 -13.00
N ALA A 95 -16.54 0.05 -13.75
CA ALA A 95 -16.66 0.20 -15.20
C ALA A 95 -16.81 -1.17 -15.84
N SER A 96 -17.80 -1.31 -16.71
CA SER A 96 -17.98 -2.52 -17.49
C SER A 96 -17.38 -2.32 -18.87
N LEU A 97 -16.44 -3.15 -19.21
CA LEU A 97 -15.76 -3.07 -20.51
C LEU A 97 -16.25 -4.19 -21.45
#